data_2b9873a081a63a1550927a96ef156d6c
#
_entry.id   2b9873a081a63a1550927a96ef156d6c
#
_cell.length_a   1.000
_cell.length_b   1.000
_cell.length_c   1.000
_cell.angle_alpha   90.00
_cell.angle_beta   90.00
_cell.angle_gamma   90.00
#
_symmetry.space_group_name_H-M   'P 1'
#
loop_
_entity.id
_entity.type
_entity.pdbx_description
1 polymer ?
#
loop_
_entity_poly.entity_id
_entity_poly.type
_entity_poly.pdbx_seq_one_letter_code
_entity_poly.pdbx_strand_id
1 'polypeptide(L)'
;EIGRQEVAQAMRLREAFLAKGWPLFVDSSSNQQFPVLTNGDVAVLRHKYSFEVWEKVDQAHTAVRFCTSWSTTDGDVDALIADIQKL
;
A
#
# COMPACT_ATOMS: atom_id res chain seq x y z
N GLU A 1 17.87 -9.83 -3.14
CA GLU A 1 17.61 -9.95 -1.72
C GLU A 1 16.90 -8.71 -1.17
N ILE A 2 15.92 -8.93 -0.30
CA ILE A 2 15.15 -7.83 0.28
C ILE A 2 15.90 -7.33 1.53
N GLY A 3 16.20 -6.02 1.57
CA GLY A 3 16.88 -5.42 2.70
C GLY A 3 15.93 -5.10 3.86
N ARG A 4 16.53 -4.86 5.04
CA ARG A 4 15.79 -4.53 6.25
C ARG A 4 14.97 -3.23 6.09
N GLN A 5 15.53 -2.26 5.37
CA GLN A 5 14.89 -0.97 5.18
C GLN A 5 13.61 -1.11 4.37
N GLU A 6 13.65 -1.89 3.29
CA GLU A 6 12.48 -2.10 2.44
C GLU A 6 11.37 -2.80 3.21
N VAL A 7 11.71 -3.80 4.02
CA VAL A 7 10.74 -4.52 4.85
C VAL A 7 10.16 -3.59 5.93
N ALA A 8 11.01 -2.82 6.61
CA ALA A 8 10.57 -1.89 7.64
C ALA A 8 9.60 -0.84 7.07
N GLN A 9 9.90 -0.31 5.88
CA GLN A 9 9.03 0.64 5.18
C GLN A 9 7.70 0.00 4.82
N ALA A 10 7.73 -1.24 4.32
CA ALA A 10 6.50 -1.97 3.98
C ALA A 10 5.64 -2.25 5.23
N MET A 11 6.26 -2.52 6.38
CA MET A 11 5.53 -2.71 7.63
C MET A 11 4.87 -1.41 8.10
N ARG A 12 5.51 -0.28 7.90
CA ARG A 12 4.91 1.03 8.18
C ARG A 12 3.67 1.25 7.31
N LEU A 13 3.74 0.92 6.03
CA LEU A 13 2.59 1.01 5.13
C LEU A 13 1.47 0.07 5.58
N ARG A 14 1.82 -1.16 5.95
CA ARG A 14 0.87 -2.14 6.45
C ARG A 14 0.09 -1.60 7.65
N GLU A 15 0.78 -0.99 8.60
CA GLU A 15 0.13 -0.39 9.77
C GLU A 15 -0.83 0.75 9.36
N ALA A 16 -0.43 1.56 8.40
CA ALA A 16 -1.27 2.65 7.89
C ALA A 16 -2.53 2.10 7.20
N PHE A 17 -2.40 1.03 6.42
CA PHE A 17 -3.55 0.38 5.77
C PHE A 17 -4.53 -0.15 6.81
N LEU A 18 -4.02 -0.85 7.82
CA LEU A 18 -4.86 -1.40 8.90
C LEU A 18 -5.53 -0.29 9.71
N ALA A 19 -4.81 0.78 10.02
CA ALA A 19 -5.37 1.93 10.73
C ALA A 19 -6.47 2.62 9.94
N LYS A 20 -6.37 2.60 8.60
CA LYS A 20 -7.42 3.12 7.72
C LYS A 20 -8.64 2.21 7.66
N GLY A 21 -8.50 0.97 8.13
CA GLY A 21 -9.56 -0.02 8.06
C GLY A 21 -9.55 -0.83 6.76
N TRP A 22 -8.47 -0.78 6.00
CA TRP A 22 -8.34 -1.56 4.78
C TRP A 22 -7.90 -2.98 5.10
N PRO A 23 -8.67 -4.00 4.69
CA PRO A 23 -8.24 -5.39 4.88
C PRO A 23 -7.00 -5.69 4.03
N LEU A 24 -6.24 -6.68 4.44
CA LEU A 24 -5.12 -7.19 3.66
C LEU A 24 -5.59 -8.40 2.87
N PHE A 25 -5.42 -8.37 1.55
CA PHE A 25 -5.77 -9.50 0.68
C PHE A 25 -4.86 -10.70 0.95
N VAL A 26 -3.58 -10.41 1.22
CA VAL A 26 -2.57 -11.40 1.63
C VAL A 26 -1.84 -10.80 2.83
N ASP A 27 -1.65 -11.58 3.88
CA ASP A 27 -0.84 -11.17 5.03
C ASP A 27 0.63 -11.42 4.71
N SER A 28 1.32 -10.38 4.30
CA SER A 28 2.71 -10.46 3.85
C SER A 28 3.63 -9.80 4.86
N SER A 29 4.74 -10.47 5.17
CA SER A 29 5.82 -9.92 5.99
C SER A 29 7.00 -9.43 5.14
N SER A 30 6.82 -9.37 3.82
CA SER A 30 7.87 -8.95 2.88
C SER A 30 7.73 -7.45 2.54
N ASN A 31 8.53 -7.01 1.56
CA ASN A 31 8.44 -5.66 1.02
C ASN A 31 7.22 -5.42 0.13
N GLN A 32 6.39 -6.44 -0.09
CA GLN A 32 5.15 -6.33 -0.86
C GLN A 32 3.96 -6.38 0.07
N GLN A 33 3.04 -5.43 -0.09
CA GLN A 33 1.82 -5.37 0.71
C GLN A 33 0.60 -5.31 -0.22
N PHE A 34 -0.48 -5.96 0.19
CA PHE A 34 -1.65 -6.19 -0.64
C PHE A 34 -2.93 -5.70 0.04
N PRO A 35 -3.11 -4.39 0.21
CA PRO A 35 -4.34 -3.87 0.81
C PRO A 35 -5.52 -3.94 -0.15
N VAL A 36 -6.72 -4.04 0.41
CA VAL A 36 -7.98 -3.98 -0.34
C VAL A 36 -8.57 -2.58 -0.17
N LEU A 37 -8.69 -1.86 -1.26
CA LEU A 37 -9.20 -0.48 -1.29
C LEU A 37 -10.54 -0.44 -2.02
N THR A 38 -11.33 0.60 -1.72
CA THR A 38 -12.45 0.91 -2.60
C THR A 38 -11.92 1.37 -3.96
N ASN A 39 -12.71 1.15 -5.01
CA ASN A 39 -12.33 1.58 -6.36
C ASN A 39 -12.09 3.10 -6.43
N GLY A 40 -12.83 3.88 -5.64
CA GLY A 40 -12.63 5.33 -5.55
C GLY A 40 -11.28 5.69 -4.98
N ASP A 41 -10.84 5.02 -3.91
CA ASP A 41 -9.54 5.26 -3.30
C ASP A 41 -8.40 4.85 -4.23
N VAL A 42 -8.57 3.74 -4.97
CA VAL A 42 -7.60 3.35 -6.01
C VAL A 42 -7.44 4.47 -7.04
N ALA A 43 -8.55 5.03 -7.53
CA ALA A 43 -8.51 6.10 -8.53
C ALA A 43 -7.78 7.34 -8.01
N VAL A 44 -8.03 7.72 -6.76
CA VAL A 44 -7.38 8.88 -6.14
C VAL A 44 -5.87 8.67 -6.02
N LEU A 45 -5.45 7.53 -5.47
CA LEU A 45 -4.03 7.26 -5.25
C LEU A 45 -3.25 7.08 -6.55
N ARG A 46 -3.88 6.59 -7.62
CA ARG A 46 -3.21 6.39 -8.91
C ARG A 46 -2.74 7.70 -9.54
N HIS A 47 -3.32 8.82 -9.20
CA HIS A 47 -2.87 10.12 -9.70
C HIS A 47 -1.50 10.50 -9.16
N LYS A 48 -1.09 9.94 -8.04
CA LYS A 48 0.10 10.38 -7.32
C LYS A 48 1.14 9.28 -7.12
N TYR A 49 0.71 8.03 -7.10
CA TYR A 49 1.57 6.90 -6.77
C TYR A 49 1.48 5.80 -7.82
N SER A 50 2.58 5.08 -7.98
CA SER A 50 2.66 3.89 -8.82
C SER A 50 2.45 2.64 -7.97
N PHE A 51 1.50 1.82 -8.34
CA PHE A 51 1.27 0.52 -7.74
C PHE A 51 0.51 -0.35 -8.75
N GLU A 52 0.48 -1.64 -8.48
CA GLU A 52 -0.17 -2.57 -9.40
C GLU A 52 -1.55 -2.96 -8.88
N VAL A 53 -2.52 -3.03 -9.79
CA VAL A 53 -3.79 -3.68 -9.49
C VAL A 53 -3.52 -5.17 -9.42
N TRP A 54 -3.87 -5.80 -8.29
CA TRP A 54 -3.60 -7.21 -8.08
C TRP A 54 -4.80 -8.08 -8.45
N GLU A 55 -5.94 -7.81 -7.83
CA GLU A 55 -7.16 -8.56 -8.10
C GLU A 55 -8.38 -7.75 -7.73
N LYS A 56 -9.43 -7.86 -8.55
CA LYS A 56 -10.71 -7.26 -8.21
C LYS A 56 -11.42 -8.20 -7.22
N VAL A 57 -11.67 -7.69 -6.01
CA VAL A 57 -12.25 -8.48 -4.93
C VAL A 57 -13.77 -8.60 -5.08
N ASP A 58 -14.42 -7.47 -5.37
CA ASP A 58 -15.85 -7.39 -5.64
C ASP A 58 -16.13 -6.16 -6.50
N GLN A 59 -17.41 -5.81 -6.71
CA GLN A 59 -17.76 -4.68 -7.57
C GLN A 59 -17.24 -3.34 -7.06
N ALA A 60 -17.03 -3.21 -5.75
CA ALA A 60 -16.65 -1.94 -5.12
C ALA A 60 -15.20 -1.91 -4.65
N HIS A 61 -14.52 -3.04 -4.58
CA HIS A 61 -13.20 -3.15 -3.96
C HIS A 61 -12.19 -3.85 -4.85
N THR A 62 -10.96 -3.38 -4.78
CA THR A 62 -9.84 -3.93 -5.54
C THR A 62 -8.64 -4.10 -4.61
N ALA A 63 -8.01 -5.28 -4.67
CA ALA A 63 -6.72 -5.51 -4.03
C ALA A 63 -5.63 -4.94 -4.92
N VAL A 64 -4.70 -4.20 -4.33
CA VAL A 64 -3.57 -3.62 -5.05
C VAL A 64 -2.27 -4.09 -4.40
N ARG A 65 -1.16 -3.97 -5.12
CA ARG A 65 0.17 -4.32 -4.60
C ARG A 65 1.01 -3.07 -4.48
N PHE A 66 1.44 -2.77 -3.25
CA PHE A 66 2.46 -1.77 -2.97
C PHE A 66 3.78 -2.49 -2.70
N CYS A 67 4.83 -2.02 -3.33
CA CYS A 67 6.15 -2.63 -3.20
C CYS A 67 7.17 -1.56 -2.87
N THR A 68 7.90 -1.72 -1.78
CA THR A 68 9.05 -0.88 -1.47
C THR A 68 10.30 -1.46 -2.11
N SER A 69 11.28 -0.60 -2.40
CA SER A 69 12.52 -1.00 -3.02
C SER A 69 13.68 -0.25 -2.38
N TRP A 70 14.90 -0.55 -2.85
CA TRP A 70 16.09 0.14 -2.38
C TRP A 70 16.04 1.66 -2.66
N SER A 71 15.27 2.07 -3.66
CA SER A 71 15.12 3.50 -4.01
C SER A 71 13.98 4.19 -3.27
N THR A 72 13.16 3.45 -2.51
CA THR A 72 12.08 4.03 -1.71
C THR A 72 12.67 4.76 -0.51
N THR A 73 12.34 6.04 -0.34
CA THR A 73 12.80 6.83 0.81
C THR A 73 11.74 6.85 1.91
N ASP A 74 12.17 7.14 3.13
CA ASP A 74 11.24 7.33 4.25
C ASP A 74 10.30 8.51 3.98
N GLY A 75 10.77 9.53 3.27
CA GLY A 75 9.91 10.64 2.85
C GLY A 75 8.81 10.20 1.90
N ASP A 76 9.10 9.26 0.98
CA ASP A 76 8.09 8.68 0.09
C ASP A 76 7.01 7.96 0.90
N VAL A 77 7.43 7.18 1.89
CA VAL A 77 6.51 6.44 2.76
C VAL A 77 5.67 7.40 3.59
N ASP A 78 6.28 8.43 4.17
CA ASP A 78 5.58 9.44 4.95
C ASP A 78 4.51 10.16 4.12
N ALA A 79 4.83 10.52 2.88
CA ALA A 79 3.90 11.19 1.98
C ALA A 79 2.70 10.30 1.65
N LEU A 80 2.95 9.02 1.36
CA LEU A 80 1.88 8.07 1.06
C LEU A 80 0.98 7.86 2.29
N ILE A 81 1.56 7.68 3.46
CA ILE A 81 0.79 7.51 4.70
C ILE A 81 -0.09 8.72 4.96
N ALA A 82 0.45 9.93 4.79
CA ALA A 82 -0.33 11.17 4.97
C ALA A 82 -1.51 11.24 4.00
N ASP A 83 -1.30 10.86 2.74
CA ASP A 83 -2.38 10.85 1.75
C ASP A 83 -3.43 9.78 2.04
N ILE A 84 -3.03 8.61 2.52
CA ILE A 84 -3.96 7.56 2.94
C ILE A 84 -4.85 8.07 4.07
N GLN A 85 -4.28 8.76 5.05
CA GLN A 85 -5.02 9.27 6.20
C GLN A 85 -6.07 10.32 5.81
N LYS A 86 -5.88 10.99 4.67
CA LYS A 86 -6.81 12.01 4.18
C LYS A 86 -7.97 11.44 3.37
N LEU A 87 -7.92 10.19 2.99
CA LEU A 87 -8.97 9.57 2.18
C LEU A 87 -10.28 9.33 2.94
#